data_2fad11ee343d50a97e5c804b9d14dccd
#
_entry.id   2fad11ee343d50a97e5c804b9d14dccd
#
_cell.length_a   1.000
_cell.length_b   1.000
_cell.length_c   1.000
_cell.angle_alpha   90.00
_cell.angle_beta   90.00
_cell.angle_gamma   90.00
#
_symmetry.space_group_name_H-M   'P 1'
#
loop_
_entity.id
_entity.type
_entity.pdbx_description
1 polymer ?
#
loop_
_entity_poly.entity_id
_entity_poly.type
_entity_poly.pdbx_seq_one_letter_code
_entity_poly.pdbx_strand_id
1 'polypeptide(L)'
;MPISLEHVSFTYMKGTPFEKTALHDVNLQIEKGEFVAVIGHTGSGKSTLVQHLSGLLHPQKGSVCVDGVNLNAKNAAAKKARNSVGMVFQYPEHQIFAETVYEDIAFGPRNKGLTPEETDRAVKDAMAFAGLDFETFAQRSPFRLSGGQMRRVAIAGVVAMEPDYLILDEPSAGLDPRARDGIFKEIMALYCKRGIAVILVTHNM
;
A
#
# COMPACT_ATOMS: atom_id res chain seq x y z
N MET A 1 -2.40 -15.28 -10.73
CA MET A 1 -1.94 -14.43 -11.86
C MET A 1 -1.13 -13.29 -11.29
N PRO A 2 -0.08 -12.78 -11.98
CA PRO A 2 0.85 -11.78 -11.44
C PRO A 2 0.36 -10.35 -11.57
N ILE A 3 1.07 -9.44 -10.88
CA ILE A 3 1.14 -8.03 -11.24
C ILE A 3 2.33 -7.86 -12.18
N SER A 4 2.14 -7.23 -13.34
CA SER A 4 3.19 -7.09 -14.36
C SER A 4 3.31 -5.66 -14.88
N LEU A 5 4.54 -5.28 -15.20
CA LEU A 5 4.89 -4.12 -15.99
C LEU A 5 5.53 -4.60 -17.31
N GLU A 6 5.09 -4.05 -18.43
CA GLU A 6 5.64 -4.35 -19.75
C GLU A 6 6.06 -3.07 -20.45
N HIS A 7 7.36 -2.93 -20.71
CA HIS A 7 7.97 -1.78 -21.39
C HIS A 7 7.59 -0.42 -20.80
N VAL A 8 7.44 -0.35 -19.46
CA VAL A 8 6.97 0.86 -18.77
C VAL A 8 8.05 1.94 -18.78
N SER A 9 7.69 3.12 -19.30
CA SER A 9 8.50 4.33 -19.23
C SER A 9 7.68 5.50 -18.71
N PHE A 10 8.30 6.32 -17.85
CA PHE A 10 7.69 7.50 -17.27
C PHE A 10 8.69 8.62 -17.03
N THR A 11 8.33 9.82 -17.50
CA THR A 11 9.14 11.03 -17.41
C THR A 11 8.33 12.14 -16.79
N TYR A 12 8.78 12.67 -15.65
CA TYR A 12 8.19 13.85 -15.04
C TYR A 12 8.47 15.11 -15.86
N MET A 13 7.54 16.04 -15.87
CA MET A 13 7.65 17.37 -16.48
C MET A 13 8.21 17.35 -17.91
N LYS A 14 7.78 16.38 -18.72
CA LYS A 14 8.22 16.18 -20.09
C LYS A 14 8.08 17.44 -20.92
N GLY A 15 9.13 17.79 -21.66
CA GLY A 15 9.18 19.00 -22.52
C GLY A 15 9.45 20.29 -21.76
N THR A 16 9.85 20.22 -20.50
CA THR A 16 10.25 21.39 -19.70
C THR A 16 11.74 21.30 -19.32
N PRO A 17 12.38 22.42 -18.86
CA PRO A 17 13.75 22.39 -18.35
C PRO A 17 13.96 21.50 -17.13
N PHE A 18 12.87 21.07 -16.47
CA PHE A 18 12.89 20.18 -15.30
C PHE A 18 12.52 18.73 -15.64
N GLU A 19 12.62 18.36 -16.92
CA GLU A 19 12.35 17.02 -17.38
C GLU A 19 13.26 16.00 -16.68
N LYS A 20 12.65 14.95 -16.11
CA LYS A 20 13.37 13.87 -15.42
C LYS A 20 12.73 12.52 -15.73
N THR A 21 13.43 11.67 -16.43
CA THR A 21 13.02 10.28 -16.65
C THR A 21 13.21 9.50 -15.35
N ALA A 22 12.12 8.94 -14.84
CA ALA A 22 12.09 8.15 -13.61
C ALA A 22 12.09 6.65 -13.89
N LEU A 23 11.40 6.21 -14.96
CA LEU A 23 11.38 4.81 -15.41
C LEU A 23 11.70 4.77 -16.89
N HIS A 24 12.53 3.82 -17.31
CA HIS A 24 12.90 3.63 -18.69
C HIS A 24 12.86 2.14 -19.06
N ASP A 25 11.90 1.77 -19.90
CA ASP A 25 11.72 0.40 -20.43
C ASP A 25 11.72 -0.70 -19.37
N VAL A 26 10.99 -0.46 -18.27
CA VAL A 26 10.95 -1.38 -17.14
C VAL A 26 10.03 -2.54 -17.44
N ASN A 27 10.55 -3.76 -17.26
CA ASN A 27 9.82 -5.01 -17.33
C ASN A 27 9.95 -5.72 -15.97
N LEU A 28 8.82 -6.06 -15.36
CA LEU A 28 8.76 -6.68 -14.04
C LEU A 28 7.52 -7.55 -13.91
N GLN A 29 7.66 -8.70 -13.27
CA GLN A 29 6.53 -9.57 -12.91
C GLN A 29 6.68 -10.00 -11.46
N ILE A 30 5.59 -9.93 -10.70
CA ILE A 30 5.52 -10.32 -9.28
C ILE A 30 4.33 -11.26 -9.13
N GLU A 31 4.59 -12.48 -8.69
CA GLU A 31 3.54 -13.49 -8.50
C GLU A 31 2.78 -13.29 -7.18
N LYS A 32 1.58 -13.86 -7.10
CA LYS A 32 0.85 -13.89 -5.81
C LYS A 32 1.65 -14.68 -4.78
N GLY A 33 1.70 -14.14 -3.56
CA GLY A 33 2.43 -14.77 -2.47
C GLY A 33 3.96 -14.58 -2.52
N GLU A 34 4.49 -13.76 -3.43
CA GLU A 34 5.90 -13.40 -3.40
C GLU A 34 6.20 -12.29 -2.39
N PHE A 35 7.39 -12.33 -1.81
CA PHE A 35 7.96 -11.24 -1.03
C PHE A 35 9.10 -10.62 -1.82
N VAL A 36 8.89 -9.39 -2.33
CA VAL A 36 9.84 -8.68 -3.18
C VAL A 36 10.35 -7.44 -2.47
N ALA A 37 11.68 -7.26 -2.41
CA ALA A 37 12.31 -6.04 -1.93
C ALA A 37 12.80 -5.19 -3.11
N VAL A 38 12.36 -3.93 -3.16
CA VAL A 38 12.83 -2.92 -4.12
C VAL A 38 13.83 -2.02 -3.42
N ILE A 39 15.10 -2.17 -3.76
CA ILE A 39 16.22 -1.50 -3.09
C ILE A 39 16.91 -0.53 -4.05
N GLY A 40 17.38 0.60 -3.52
CA GLY A 40 18.14 1.59 -4.30
C GLY A 40 18.23 2.94 -3.59
N HIS A 41 19.11 3.81 -4.07
CA HIS A 41 19.29 5.15 -3.51
C HIS A 41 18.05 6.04 -3.72
N THR A 42 17.94 7.12 -2.95
CA THR A 42 16.89 8.12 -3.13
C THR A 42 16.94 8.71 -4.54
N GLY A 43 15.78 8.84 -5.19
CA GLY A 43 15.67 9.36 -6.56
C GLY A 43 15.93 8.33 -7.67
N SER A 44 16.12 7.03 -7.35
CA SER A 44 16.28 5.95 -8.34
C SER A 44 14.98 5.47 -9.00
N GLY A 45 13.84 6.09 -8.70
CA GLY A 45 12.55 5.75 -9.32
C GLY A 45 11.69 4.73 -8.55
N LYS A 46 12.10 4.27 -7.35
CA LYS A 46 11.37 3.27 -6.56
C LYS A 46 9.93 3.66 -6.27
N SER A 47 9.70 4.84 -5.70
CA SER A 47 8.34 5.32 -5.40
C SER A 47 7.51 5.52 -6.66
N THR A 48 8.15 5.95 -7.78
CA THR A 48 7.47 6.02 -9.08
C THR A 48 7.05 4.63 -9.57
N LEU A 49 7.91 3.62 -9.41
CA LEU A 49 7.63 2.23 -9.78
C LEU A 49 6.41 1.71 -9.00
N VAL A 50 6.43 1.83 -7.68
CA VAL A 50 5.33 1.30 -6.84
C VAL A 50 4.02 2.07 -7.02
N GLN A 51 4.05 3.35 -7.36
CA GLN A 51 2.87 4.11 -7.75
C GLN A 51 2.27 3.65 -9.08
N HIS A 52 3.07 3.13 -10.00
CA HIS A 52 2.56 2.47 -11.22
C HIS A 52 1.96 1.10 -10.89
N LEU A 53 2.61 0.30 -10.03
CA LEU A 53 2.08 -0.99 -9.57
C LEU A 53 0.72 -0.85 -8.87
N SER A 54 0.51 0.25 -8.14
CA SER A 54 -0.78 0.53 -7.47
C SER A 54 -1.83 1.18 -8.38
N GLY A 55 -1.45 1.57 -9.61
CA GLY A 55 -2.34 2.27 -10.54
C GLY A 55 -2.61 3.74 -10.19
N LEU A 56 -1.83 4.32 -9.28
CA LEU A 56 -1.89 5.77 -8.95
C LEU A 56 -1.26 6.62 -10.05
N LEU A 57 -0.20 6.12 -10.68
CA LEU A 57 0.38 6.71 -11.87
C LEU A 57 0.09 5.86 -13.09
N HIS A 58 -0.10 6.53 -14.22
CA HIS A 58 -0.29 5.89 -15.52
C HIS A 58 1.00 6.01 -16.35
N PRO A 59 1.50 4.90 -16.92
CA PRO A 59 2.71 4.94 -17.73
C PRO A 59 2.49 5.75 -19.00
N GLN A 60 3.52 6.44 -19.45
CA GLN A 60 3.52 7.15 -20.75
C GLN A 60 3.78 6.21 -21.92
N LYS A 61 4.50 5.11 -21.67
CA LYS A 61 4.70 3.98 -22.58
C LYS A 61 4.59 2.68 -21.79
N GLY A 62 4.18 1.62 -22.48
CA GLY A 62 4.00 0.30 -21.89
C GLY A 62 2.67 0.12 -21.16
N SER A 63 2.55 -0.93 -20.39
CA SER A 63 1.33 -1.28 -19.65
C SER A 63 1.63 -1.82 -18.26
N VAL A 64 0.67 -1.63 -17.35
CA VAL A 64 0.65 -2.23 -16.01
C VAL A 64 -0.62 -3.05 -15.88
N CYS A 65 -0.47 -4.33 -15.58
CA CYS A 65 -1.58 -5.26 -15.44
C CYS A 65 -1.56 -5.93 -14.07
N VAL A 66 -2.75 -6.17 -13.52
CA VAL A 66 -2.98 -7.03 -12.35
C VAL A 66 -3.94 -8.13 -12.78
N ASP A 67 -3.53 -9.38 -12.59
CA ASP A 67 -4.31 -10.56 -13.01
C ASP A 67 -4.74 -10.50 -14.50
N GLY A 68 -3.89 -9.94 -15.38
CA GLY A 68 -4.16 -9.74 -16.80
C GLY A 68 -5.05 -8.56 -17.13
N VAL A 69 -5.50 -7.80 -16.14
CA VAL A 69 -6.33 -6.59 -16.34
C VAL A 69 -5.45 -5.35 -16.33
N ASN A 70 -5.47 -4.59 -17.44
CA ASN A 70 -4.74 -3.32 -17.52
C ASN A 70 -5.33 -2.28 -16.55
N LEU A 71 -4.50 -1.79 -15.62
CA LEU A 71 -4.91 -0.83 -14.58
C LEU A 71 -5.33 0.53 -15.14
N ASN A 72 -4.90 0.88 -16.35
CA ASN A 72 -5.22 2.17 -16.99
C ASN A 72 -6.56 2.15 -17.72
N ALA A 73 -7.21 0.99 -17.85
CA ALA A 73 -8.52 0.91 -18.46
C ALA A 73 -9.59 1.61 -17.59
N LYS A 74 -10.52 2.31 -18.23
CA LYS A 74 -11.62 3.02 -17.55
C LYS A 74 -12.88 2.14 -17.47
N ASN A 75 -12.75 0.95 -16.86
CA ASN A 75 -13.85 -0.01 -16.71
C ASN A 75 -13.91 -0.61 -15.30
N ALA A 76 -14.98 -1.34 -15.00
CA ALA A 76 -15.19 -1.96 -13.70
C ALA A 76 -14.12 -2.99 -13.35
N ALA A 77 -13.60 -3.74 -14.33
CA ALA A 77 -12.53 -4.72 -14.13
C ALA A 77 -11.25 -4.05 -13.65
N ALA A 78 -10.83 -2.95 -14.29
CA ALA A 78 -9.66 -2.18 -13.86
C ALA A 78 -9.84 -1.56 -12.47
N LYS A 79 -11.05 -1.07 -12.13
CA LYS A 79 -11.36 -0.61 -10.76
C LYS A 79 -11.18 -1.74 -9.75
N LYS A 80 -11.71 -2.93 -10.04
CA LYS A 80 -11.55 -4.12 -9.17
C LYS A 80 -10.09 -4.52 -9.03
N ALA A 81 -9.33 -4.53 -10.14
CA ALA A 81 -7.90 -4.84 -10.14
C ALA A 81 -7.09 -3.83 -9.30
N ARG A 82 -7.35 -2.53 -9.40
CA ARG A 82 -6.72 -1.53 -8.51
C ARG A 82 -7.06 -1.75 -7.03
N ASN A 83 -8.29 -2.14 -6.73
CA ASN A 83 -8.71 -2.42 -5.35
C ASN A 83 -8.06 -3.67 -4.74
N SER A 84 -7.42 -4.54 -5.54
CA SER A 84 -6.65 -5.69 -5.04
C SER A 84 -5.22 -5.32 -4.67
N VAL A 85 -4.78 -4.08 -4.95
CA VAL A 85 -3.45 -3.59 -4.59
C VAL A 85 -3.60 -2.55 -3.48
N GLY A 86 -3.15 -2.89 -2.28
CA GLY A 86 -3.03 -1.96 -1.16
C GLY A 86 -1.67 -1.28 -1.18
N MET A 87 -1.63 0.03 -0.90
CA MET A 87 -0.38 0.77 -0.80
C MET A 87 -0.32 1.57 0.50
N VAL A 88 0.75 1.34 1.25
CA VAL A 88 1.14 2.12 2.42
C VAL A 88 2.28 3.04 2.00
N PHE A 89 2.05 4.34 2.06
CA PHE A 89 3.04 5.35 1.68
C PHE A 89 4.06 5.60 2.79
N GLN A 90 5.14 6.26 2.44
CA GLN A 90 6.06 6.83 3.41
C GLN A 90 5.30 7.83 4.30
N TYR A 91 5.45 7.72 5.64
CA TYR A 91 4.68 8.50 6.63
C TYR A 91 3.16 8.31 6.49
N PRO A 92 2.64 7.07 6.59
CA PRO A 92 1.24 6.77 6.33
C PRO A 92 0.29 7.44 7.32
N GLU A 93 0.79 7.85 8.50
CA GLU A 93 0.07 8.62 9.51
C GLU A 93 -0.44 9.98 9.00
N HIS A 94 0.16 10.54 7.96
CA HIS A 94 -0.32 11.78 7.33
C HIS A 94 -1.58 11.59 6.47
N GLN A 95 -2.00 10.35 6.25
CA GLN A 95 -3.19 10.02 5.46
C GLN A 95 -4.45 9.85 6.33
N ILE A 96 -4.30 9.88 7.65
CA ILE A 96 -5.39 9.78 8.59
C ILE A 96 -6.22 11.06 8.55
N PHE A 97 -7.54 10.93 8.43
CA PHE A 97 -8.45 12.07 8.25
C PHE A 97 -9.74 11.96 9.06
N ALA A 98 -10.11 10.78 9.57
CA ALA A 98 -11.37 10.57 10.25
C ALA A 98 -11.33 10.99 11.74
N GLU A 99 -12.50 11.17 12.33
CA GLU A 99 -12.63 11.57 13.75
C GLU A 99 -12.28 10.45 14.72
N THR A 100 -12.51 9.18 14.32
CA THR A 100 -12.20 7.99 15.12
C THR A 100 -11.34 7.01 14.35
N VAL A 101 -10.58 6.18 15.07
CA VAL A 101 -9.79 5.08 14.50
C VAL A 101 -10.68 4.12 13.71
N TYR A 102 -11.86 3.80 14.25
CA TYR A 102 -12.83 2.93 13.58
C TYR A 102 -13.24 3.49 12.20
N GLU A 103 -13.65 4.76 12.17
CA GLU A 103 -14.10 5.41 10.93
C GLU A 103 -13.01 5.50 9.88
N ASP A 104 -11.77 5.75 10.30
CA ASP A 104 -10.62 5.82 9.40
C ASP A 104 -10.34 4.46 8.74
N ILE A 105 -10.32 3.38 9.53
CA ILE A 105 -10.09 2.03 9.03
C ILE A 105 -11.29 1.53 8.20
N ALA A 106 -12.54 1.86 8.61
CA ALA A 106 -13.76 1.45 7.93
C ALA A 106 -13.96 2.09 6.55
N PHE A 107 -13.28 3.20 6.28
CA PHE A 107 -13.43 3.96 5.03
C PHE A 107 -13.17 3.12 3.78
N GLY A 108 -12.06 2.36 3.76
CA GLY A 108 -11.70 1.48 2.66
C GLY A 108 -12.73 0.39 2.39
N PRO A 109 -13.07 -0.45 3.38
CA PRO A 109 -14.10 -1.48 3.29
C PRO A 109 -15.46 -0.96 2.80
N ARG A 110 -15.94 0.17 3.34
CA ARG A 110 -17.19 0.81 2.90
C ARG A 110 -17.14 1.23 1.43
N ASN A 111 -16.04 1.80 0.97
CA ASN A 111 -15.84 2.18 -0.43
C ASN A 111 -15.75 0.97 -1.39
N LYS A 112 -15.36 -0.19 -0.87
CA LYS A 112 -15.45 -1.47 -1.60
C LYS A 112 -16.90 -1.99 -1.69
N GLY A 113 -17.83 -1.44 -0.92
CA GLY A 113 -19.23 -1.85 -0.89
C GLY A 113 -19.52 -3.02 0.07
N LEU A 114 -18.68 -3.21 1.09
CA LEU A 114 -18.95 -4.19 2.14
C LEU A 114 -20.16 -3.77 2.98
N THR A 115 -20.92 -4.76 3.46
CA THR A 115 -22.01 -4.52 4.40
C THR A 115 -21.49 -3.97 5.74
N PRO A 116 -22.34 -3.39 6.59
CA PRO A 116 -21.92 -2.93 7.91
C PRO A 116 -21.26 -4.03 8.75
N GLU A 117 -21.79 -5.25 8.71
CA GLU A 117 -21.28 -6.40 9.46
C GLU A 117 -19.92 -6.88 8.93
N GLU A 118 -19.75 -6.91 7.60
CA GLU A 118 -18.48 -7.24 6.95
C GLU A 118 -17.43 -6.16 7.25
N THR A 119 -17.82 -4.88 7.23
CA THR A 119 -16.96 -3.75 7.57
C THR A 119 -16.48 -3.84 9.01
N ASP A 120 -17.39 -4.09 9.98
CA ASP A 120 -17.04 -4.23 11.39
C ASP A 120 -16.03 -5.37 11.61
N ARG A 121 -16.25 -6.52 10.96
CA ARG A 121 -15.30 -7.63 10.99
C ARG A 121 -13.94 -7.24 10.43
N ALA A 122 -13.92 -6.64 9.24
CA ALA A 122 -12.67 -6.22 8.59
C ALA A 122 -11.88 -5.22 9.45
N VAL A 123 -12.56 -4.28 10.11
CA VAL A 123 -11.94 -3.32 11.03
C VAL A 123 -11.35 -4.03 12.25
N LYS A 124 -12.10 -4.92 12.91
CA LYS A 124 -11.62 -5.69 14.06
C LYS A 124 -10.40 -6.54 13.72
N ASP A 125 -10.45 -7.26 12.59
CA ASP A 125 -9.35 -8.10 12.13
C ASP A 125 -8.10 -7.27 11.78
N ALA A 126 -8.28 -6.11 11.15
CA ALA A 126 -7.18 -5.22 10.81
C ALA A 126 -6.57 -4.53 12.05
N MET A 127 -7.39 -4.14 13.03
CA MET A 127 -6.91 -3.60 14.30
C MET A 127 -6.14 -4.65 15.10
N ALA A 128 -6.67 -5.86 15.20
CA ALA A 128 -5.98 -6.97 15.86
C ALA A 128 -4.64 -7.29 15.19
N PHE A 129 -4.62 -7.28 13.85
CA PHE A 129 -3.38 -7.43 13.07
C PHE A 129 -2.34 -6.35 13.43
N ALA A 130 -2.76 -5.08 13.47
CA ALA A 130 -1.89 -3.95 13.76
C ALA A 130 -1.53 -3.83 15.27
N GLY A 131 -1.93 -4.80 16.10
CA GLY A 131 -1.69 -4.78 17.55
C GLY A 131 -2.41 -3.63 18.26
N LEU A 132 -3.57 -3.23 17.74
CA LEU A 132 -4.46 -2.22 18.31
C LEU A 132 -5.67 -2.91 18.94
N ASP A 133 -5.80 -2.81 20.27
CA ASP A 133 -6.96 -3.33 20.97
C ASP A 133 -8.24 -2.56 20.58
N PHE A 134 -9.23 -3.28 20.06
CA PHE A 134 -10.45 -2.67 19.51
C PHE A 134 -11.21 -1.85 20.56
N GLU A 135 -11.44 -2.42 21.75
CA GLU A 135 -12.21 -1.77 22.81
C GLU A 135 -11.52 -0.48 23.30
N THR A 136 -10.19 -0.49 23.31
CA THR A 136 -9.40 0.66 23.76
C THR A 136 -9.30 1.76 22.74
N PHE A 137 -9.15 1.42 21.43
CA PHE A 137 -8.74 2.37 20.42
C PHE A 137 -9.82 2.75 19.40
N ALA A 138 -10.82 1.90 19.14
CA ALA A 138 -11.75 2.10 18.03
C ALA A 138 -12.45 3.47 18.05
N GLN A 139 -12.90 3.90 19.24
CA GLN A 139 -13.62 5.17 19.40
C GLN A 139 -12.71 6.37 19.74
N ARG A 140 -11.38 6.16 19.81
CA ARG A 140 -10.46 7.27 20.05
C ARG A 140 -10.21 8.07 18.79
N SER A 141 -9.98 9.36 18.97
CA SER A 141 -9.46 10.20 17.90
C SER A 141 -8.02 9.76 17.56
N PRO A 142 -7.73 9.44 16.30
CA PRO A 142 -6.39 9.05 15.88
C PRO A 142 -5.35 10.15 16.15
N PHE A 143 -5.75 11.42 16.13
CA PHE A 143 -4.88 12.58 16.39
C PHE A 143 -4.42 12.71 17.86
N ARG A 144 -4.96 11.89 18.76
CA ARG A 144 -4.52 11.78 20.17
C ARG A 144 -3.62 10.58 20.42
N LEU A 145 -3.27 9.85 19.38
CA LEU A 145 -2.41 8.68 19.46
C LEU A 145 -0.93 9.09 19.31
N SER A 146 -0.02 8.21 19.77
CA SER A 146 1.41 8.36 19.44
C SER A 146 1.64 8.18 17.94
N GLY A 147 2.72 8.72 17.39
CA GLY A 147 3.06 8.55 15.96
C GLY A 147 3.12 7.09 15.53
N GLY A 148 3.68 6.21 16.36
CA GLY A 148 3.69 4.77 16.09
C GLY A 148 2.30 4.14 16.09
N GLN A 149 1.39 4.59 16.96
CA GLN A 149 0.00 4.12 16.97
C GLN A 149 -0.76 4.64 15.74
N MET A 150 -0.59 5.92 15.37
CA MET A 150 -1.18 6.47 14.14
C MET A 150 -0.73 5.69 12.91
N ARG A 151 0.57 5.37 12.80
CA ARG A 151 1.10 4.55 11.72
C ARG A 151 0.45 3.17 11.64
N ARG A 152 0.21 2.51 12.79
CA ARG A 152 -0.52 1.24 12.86
C ARG A 152 -1.97 1.38 12.41
N VAL A 153 -2.64 2.47 12.75
CA VAL A 153 -4.00 2.79 12.26
C VAL A 153 -4.00 2.89 10.74
N ALA A 154 -3.06 3.65 10.16
CA ALA A 154 -2.97 3.80 8.71
C ALA A 154 -2.67 2.48 7.97
N ILE A 155 -1.78 1.64 8.52
CA ILE A 155 -1.52 0.29 7.99
C ILE A 155 -2.78 -0.57 8.10
N ALA A 156 -3.48 -0.53 9.24
CA ALA A 156 -4.74 -1.26 9.45
C ALA A 156 -5.80 -0.85 8.41
N GLY A 157 -5.90 0.44 8.07
CA GLY A 157 -6.82 0.94 7.04
C GLY A 157 -6.57 0.31 5.66
N VAL A 158 -5.32 0.09 5.30
CA VAL A 158 -4.97 -0.60 4.04
C VAL A 158 -5.24 -2.10 4.14
N VAL A 159 -4.88 -2.74 5.25
CA VAL A 159 -5.06 -4.19 5.48
C VAL A 159 -6.53 -4.58 5.58
N ALA A 160 -7.39 -3.70 6.11
CA ALA A 160 -8.84 -3.90 6.18
C ALA A 160 -9.50 -4.06 4.80
N MET A 161 -8.86 -3.56 3.76
CA MET A 161 -9.32 -3.77 2.39
C MET A 161 -9.00 -5.16 1.84
N GLU A 162 -8.30 -6.01 2.58
CA GLU A 162 -7.88 -7.36 2.18
C GLU A 162 -7.26 -7.39 0.76
N PRO A 163 -6.12 -6.70 0.57
CA PRO A 163 -5.47 -6.67 -0.73
C PRO A 163 -4.78 -8.01 -1.04
N ASP A 164 -4.72 -8.38 -2.33
CA ASP A 164 -3.91 -9.51 -2.82
C ASP A 164 -2.41 -9.14 -2.86
N TYR A 165 -2.12 -7.84 -3.10
CA TYR A 165 -0.77 -7.27 -3.16
C TYR A 165 -0.67 -6.10 -2.20
N LEU A 166 0.30 -6.15 -1.30
CA LEU A 166 0.58 -5.08 -0.35
C LEU A 166 1.91 -4.41 -0.67
N ILE A 167 1.84 -3.15 -1.08
CA ILE A 167 3.00 -2.31 -1.33
C ILE A 167 3.28 -1.47 -0.08
N LEU A 168 4.54 -1.46 0.35
CA LEU A 168 5.01 -0.72 1.52
C LEU A 168 6.17 0.17 1.08
N ASP A 169 5.92 1.47 0.95
CA ASP A 169 6.95 2.45 0.56
C ASP A 169 7.61 3.02 1.82
N GLU A 170 8.81 2.52 2.15
CA GLU A 170 9.60 2.90 3.32
C GLU A 170 8.81 2.87 4.66
N PRO A 171 8.16 1.76 5.01
CA PRO A 171 7.22 1.70 6.15
C PRO A 171 7.89 1.97 7.50
N SER A 172 9.20 1.89 7.59
CA SER A 172 9.98 2.12 8.80
C SER A 172 10.67 3.48 8.87
N ALA A 173 10.44 4.37 7.89
CA ALA A 173 11.08 5.69 7.86
C ALA A 173 10.77 6.49 9.12
N GLY A 174 11.81 7.05 9.77
CA GLY A 174 11.67 7.89 10.96
C GLY A 174 11.31 7.13 12.26
N LEU A 175 11.31 5.81 12.26
CA LEU A 175 11.06 4.99 13.46
C LEU A 175 12.36 4.65 14.21
N ASP A 176 12.24 4.52 15.52
CA ASP A 176 13.30 3.90 16.33
C ASP A 176 13.42 2.39 16.01
N PRO A 177 14.57 1.74 16.37
CA PRO A 177 14.80 0.35 16.01
C PRO A 177 13.74 -0.63 16.53
N ARG A 178 13.18 -0.40 17.74
CA ARG A 178 12.17 -1.29 18.33
C ARG A 178 10.84 -1.20 17.59
N ALA A 179 10.40 0.02 17.26
CA ALA A 179 9.17 0.25 16.50
C ALA A 179 9.31 -0.30 15.08
N ARG A 180 10.49 -0.14 14.44
CA ARG A 180 10.80 -0.73 13.14
C ARG A 180 10.66 -2.25 13.16
N ASP A 181 11.31 -2.92 14.11
CA ASP A 181 11.25 -4.39 14.24
C ASP A 181 9.82 -4.89 14.49
N GLY A 182 9.02 -4.11 15.24
CA GLY A 182 7.60 -4.39 15.44
C GLY A 182 6.83 -4.42 14.13
N ILE A 183 6.96 -3.37 13.30
CA ILE A 183 6.28 -3.29 12.00
C ILE A 183 6.71 -4.42 11.07
N PHE A 184 8.00 -4.73 10.98
CA PHE A 184 8.45 -5.85 10.14
C PHE A 184 7.90 -7.21 10.61
N LYS A 185 7.79 -7.44 11.91
CA LYS A 185 7.14 -8.66 12.45
C LYS A 185 5.66 -8.74 12.04
N GLU A 186 4.94 -7.62 12.09
CA GLU A 186 3.54 -7.54 11.65
C GLU A 186 3.41 -7.83 10.15
N ILE A 187 4.27 -7.21 9.31
CA ILE A 187 4.29 -7.44 7.86
C ILE A 187 4.59 -8.93 7.55
N MET A 188 5.59 -9.51 8.20
CA MET A 188 5.91 -10.93 8.02
C MET A 188 4.79 -11.85 8.49
N ALA A 189 4.10 -11.52 9.57
CA ALA A 189 2.95 -12.27 10.05
C ALA A 189 1.79 -12.24 9.02
N LEU A 190 1.56 -11.09 8.38
CA LEU A 190 0.56 -10.95 7.31
C LEU A 190 0.93 -11.81 6.10
N TYR A 191 2.16 -11.69 5.63
CA TYR A 191 2.69 -12.49 4.53
C TYR A 191 2.51 -14.00 4.77
N CYS A 192 2.97 -14.49 5.93
CA CYS A 192 2.89 -15.92 6.26
C CYS A 192 1.46 -16.44 6.47
N LYS A 193 0.56 -15.62 7.04
CA LYS A 193 -0.79 -16.08 7.39
C LYS A 193 -1.78 -15.99 6.24
N ARG A 194 -1.69 -14.95 5.40
CA ARG A 194 -2.67 -14.68 4.33
C ARG A 194 -2.19 -15.01 2.93
N GLY A 195 -0.90 -15.32 2.74
CA GLY A 195 -0.34 -15.65 1.42
C GLY A 195 -0.43 -14.51 0.41
N ILE A 196 -0.48 -13.25 0.88
CA ILE A 196 -0.49 -12.07 0.04
C ILE A 196 0.90 -11.82 -0.54
N ALA A 197 0.98 -11.20 -1.72
CA ALA A 197 2.25 -10.69 -2.21
C ALA A 197 2.64 -9.41 -1.46
N VAL A 198 3.90 -9.29 -1.07
CA VAL A 198 4.43 -8.10 -0.39
C VAL A 198 5.52 -7.47 -1.23
N ILE A 199 5.39 -6.19 -1.53
CA ILE A 199 6.39 -5.38 -2.22
C ILE A 199 6.91 -4.33 -1.23
N LEU A 200 8.12 -4.53 -0.74
CA LEU A 200 8.76 -3.65 0.24
C LEU A 200 9.77 -2.74 -0.45
N VAL A 201 9.55 -1.44 -0.37
CA VAL A 201 10.55 -0.45 -0.81
C VAL A 201 11.38 -0.01 0.39
N THR A 202 12.69 -0.07 0.26
CA THR A 202 13.62 0.42 1.28
C THR A 202 14.92 0.95 0.66
N HIS A 203 15.56 1.89 1.35
CA HIS A 203 16.91 2.34 1.04
C HIS A 203 17.97 1.77 2.01
N ASN A 204 17.53 1.08 3.07
CA ASN A 204 18.39 0.38 4.02
C ASN A 204 18.41 -1.11 3.71
N MET A 205 19.63 -1.69 3.63
CA MET A 205 19.86 -3.13 3.61
C MET A 205 20.01 -3.65 5.02
#